data_31e3fcc27cdcee9dd2e82720c7f98ce0
#
_entry.id   31e3fcc27cdcee9dd2e82720c7f98ce0
#
_cell.length_a   1.000
_cell.length_b   1.000
_cell.length_c   1.000
_cell.angle_alpha   90.00
_cell.angle_beta   90.00
_cell.angle_gamma   90.00
#
_symmetry.space_group_name_H-M   'P 1'
#
loop_
_entity.id
_entity.type
_entity.pdbx_description
1 polymer ?
#
loop_
_entity_poly.entity_id
_entity_poly.type
_entity_poly.pdbx_seq_one_letter_code
_entity_poly.pdbx_strand_id
1 'polypeptide(L)'
;ANSNELNQYQKKLFQSNFFKSVNISYKNKKIFINVIENPLIDYIFIEGVKSEKLLNEIKDILVLKENALFSEILLNSDVERISNFLTSRGYFKSNIEYQVVKPKLEKVNIFFNINLNKKFSINKIFFIGDKKIKSSKLLSVITSSPKSLFNFFSSSNSPSTQRIDYD
;
A
#
# COMPACT_ATOMS: atom_id res chain seq x y z
N ALA A 1 -9.58 18.82 -33.67
CA ALA A 1 -9.45 18.38 -32.28
C ALA A 1 -8.69 19.45 -31.49
N ASN A 2 -9.26 19.88 -30.39
CA ASN A 2 -8.62 20.88 -29.53
C ASN A 2 -7.48 20.19 -28.76
N SER A 3 -6.37 20.88 -28.57
CA SER A 3 -5.19 20.35 -27.84
C SER A 3 -5.59 19.83 -26.43
N ASN A 4 -6.55 20.50 -25.80
CA ASN A 4 -7.06 20.08 -24.47
C ASN A 4 -7.82 18.73 -24.53
N GLU A 5 -8.56 18.44 -25.59
CA GLU A 5 -9.27 17.17 -25.76
C GLU A 5 -8.28 16.01 -25.96
N LEU A 6 -7.24 16.23 -26.77
CA LEU A 6 -6.19 15.24 -26.99
C LEU A 6 -5.45 14.90 -25.68
N ASN A 7 -5.15 15.90 -24.88
CA ASN A 7 -4.51 15.71 -23.56
C ASN A 7 -5.43 14.93 -22.60
N GLN A 8 -6.75 15.17 -22.64
CA GLN A 8 -7.70 14.41 -21.85
C GLN A 8 -7.76 12.93 -22.26
N TYR A 9 -7.76 12.64 -23.58
CA TYR A 9 -7.72 11.26 -24.08
C TYR A 9 -6.40 10.56 -23.70
N GLN A 10 -5.28 11.25 -23.84
CA GLN A 10 -3.98 10.72 -23.40
C GLN A 10 -3.99 10.37 -21.92
N LYS A 11 -4.50 11.26 -21.07
CA LYS A 11 -4.62 11.02 -19.62
C LYS A 11 -5.52 9.81 -19.31
N LYS A 12 -6.68 9.70 -19.97
CA LYS A 12 -7.59 8.55 -19.80
C LYS A 12 -6.94 7.22 -20.19
N LEU A 13 -6.24 7.19 -21.34
CA LEU A 13 -5.52 6.00 -21.78
C LEU A 13 -4.41 5.61 -20.80
N PHE A 14 -3.64 6.58 -20.31
CA PHE A 14 -2.61 6.34 -19.31
C PHE A 14 -3.19 5.85 -17.97
N GLN A 15 -4.30 6.42 -17.53
CA GLN A 15 -4.99 6.03 -16.29
C GLN A 15 -5.63 4.64 -16.35
N SER A 16 -5.79 4.05 -17.55
CA SER A 16 -6.28 2.68 -17.70
C SER A 16 -5.30 1.62 -17.18
N ASN A 17 -4.04 1.99 -16.93
CA ASN A 17 -2.94 1.12 -16.54
C ASN A 17 -2.57 0.03 -17.57
N PHE A 18 -3.12 0.10 -18.80
CA PHE A 18 -2.74 -0.82 -19.87
C PHE A 18 -1.41 -0.44 -20.52
N PHE A 19 -1.04 0.83 -20.48
CA PHE A 19 0.06 1.37 -21.26
C PHE A 19 1.13 1.99 -20.36
N LYS A 20 2.38 1.63 -20.65
CA LYS A 20 3.56 2.26 -20.07
C LYS A 20 3.77 3.67 -20.63
N SER A 21 3.41 3.87 -21.89
CA SER A 21 3.55 5.15 -22.60
C SER A 21 2.42 5.32 -23.61
N VAL A 22 1.88 6.53 -23.65
CA VAL A 22 0.86 6.94 -24.61
C VAL A 22 1.28 8.26 -25.21
N ASN A 23 1.45 8.32 -26.54
CA ASN A 23 1.76 9.54 -27.27
C ASN A 23 0.70 9.76 -28.37
N ILE A 24 -0.01 10.88 -28.28
CA ILE A 24 -1.04 11.26 -29.23
C ILE A 24 -0.53 12.43 -30.07
N SER A 25 -0.60 12.30 -31.37
CA SER A 25 -0.24 13.36 -32.33
C SER A 25 -1.33 13.55 -33.37
N TYR A 26 -1.49 14.80 -33.85
CA TYR A 26 -2.43 15.15 -34.88
C TYR A 26 -1.70 15.68 -36.11
N LYS A 27 -1.86 14.99 -37.24
CA LYS A 27 -1.28 15.39 -38.54
C LYS A 27 -2.28 15.09 -39.66
N ASN A 28 -2.37 15.99 -40.63
CA ASN A 28 -3.18 15.82 -41.86
C ASN A 28 -4.64 15.36 -41.56
N LYS A 29 -5.31 15.99 -40.60
CA LYS A 29 -6.68 15.65 -40.16
C LYS A 29 -6.82 14.22 -39.61
N LYS A 30 -5.71 13.57 -39.22
CA LYS A 30 -5.68 12.23 -38.61
C LYS A 30 -5.05 12.30 -37.22
N ILE A 31 -5.58 11.51 -36.30
CA ILE A 31 -5.01 11.32 -34.98
C ILE A 31 -4.19 10.04 -35.01
N PHE A 32 -2.94 10.14 -34.58
CA PHE A 32 -2.02 9.01 -34.41
C PHE A 32 -1.84 8.78 -32.92
N ILE A 33 -2.08 7.55 -32.46
CA ILE A 33 -1.90 7.13 -31.08
C ILE A 33 -0.80 6.07 -31.05
N ASN A 34 0.35 6.42 -30.54
CA ASN A 34 1.46 5.50 -30.31
C ASN A 34 1.44 5.07 -28.85
N VAL A 35 1.37 3.79 -28.62
CA VAL A 35 1.32 3.21 -27.26
C VAL A 35 2.44 2.19 -27.07
N ILE A 36 2.91 2.08 -25.84
CA ILE A 36 3.75 0.98 -25.36
C ILE A 36 2.95 0.30 -24.26
N GLU A 37 2.64 -0.97 -24.45
CA GLU A 37 1.89 -1.75 -23.46
C GLU A 37 2.71 -2.04 -22.20
N ASN A 38 2.04 -2.19 -21.09
CA ASN A 38 2.65 -2.67 -19.86
C ASN A 38 2.93 -4.17 -19.98
N PRO A 39 4.05 -4.69 -19.46
CA PRO A 39 4.34 -6.11 -19.49
C PRO A 39 3.37 -6.90 -18.61
N LEU A 40 3.18 -8.17 -18.90
CA LEU A 40 2.45 -9.10 -18.04
C LEU A 40 3.28 -9.49 -16.81
N ILE A 41 2.64 -9.66 -15.68
CA ILE A 41 3.24 -10.23 -14.48
C ILE A 41 3.28 -11.75 -14.65
N ASP A 42 4.49 -12.33 -14.67
CA ASP A 42 4.67 -13.79 -14.75
C ASP A 42 4.51 -14.40 -13.35
N TYR A 43 5.30 -13.90 -12.37
CA TYR A 43 5.26 -14.39 -10.98
C TYR A 43 5.35 -13.25 -9.98
N ILE A 44 4.73 -13.47 -8.81
CA ILE A 44 4.85 -12.62 -7.62
C ILE A 44 5.41 -13.47 -6.49
N PHE A 45 6.64 -13.16 -6.07
CA PHE A 45 7.33 -13.81 -4.97
C PHE A 45 7.28 -12.94 -3.73
N ILE A 46 7.01 -13.54 -2.58
CA ILE A 46 7.00 -12.88 -1.27
C ILE A 46 7.91 -13.69 -0.36
N GLU A 47 8.98 -13.05 0.11
CA GLU A 47 9.98 -13.64 0.99
C GLU A 47 9.99 -12.95 2.35
N GLY A 48 10.58 -13.61 3.38
CA GLY A 48 10.73 -13.06 4.73
C GLY A 48 9.54 -13.30 5.67
N VAL A 49 8.44 -13.89 5.17
CA VAL A 49 7.23 -14.22 5.95
C VAL A 49 7.17 -15.74 6.16
N LYS A 50 7.49 -16.20 7.39
CA LYS A 50 7.53 -17.63 7.72
C LYS A 50 6.13 -18.26 7.95
N SER A 51 5.15 -17.46 8.33
CA SER A 51 3.79 -17.93 8.60
C SER A 51 3.00 -18.04 7.30
N GLU A 52 2.61 -19.26 6.90
CA GLU A 52 1.77 -19.48 5.72
C GLU A 52 0.44 -18.72 5.77
N LYS A 53 -0.18 -18.66 6.95
CA LYS A 53 -1.41 -17.89 7.14
C LYS A 53 -1.19 -16.41 6.82
N LEU A 54 -0.14 -15.80 7.38
CA LEU A 54 0.18 -14.40 7.14
C LEU A 54 0.56 -14.15 5.68
N LEU A 55 1.29 -15.08 5.06
CA LEU A 55 1.67 -15.03 3.65
C LEU A 55 0.42 -15.04 2.75
N ASN A 56 -0.53 -15.92 3.01
CA ASN A 56 -1.77 -15.99 2.24
C ASN A 56 -2.60 -14.71 2.41
N GLU A 57 -2.74 -14.22 3.64
CA GLU A 57 -3.42 -12.94 3.92
C GLU A 57 -2.76 -11.77 3.17
N ILE A 58 -1.43 -11.74 3.05
CA ILE A 58 -0.71 -10.72 2.25
C ILE A 58 -1.02 -10.89 0.77
N LYS A 59 -0.98 -12.11 0.24
CA LYS A 59 -1.32 -12.39 -1.17
C LYS A 59 -2.75 -11.96 -1.52
N ASP A 60 -3.70 -12.14 -0.60
CA ASP A 60 -5.10 -11.80 -0.80
C ASP A 60 -5.34 -10.29 -0.94
N ILE A 61 -4.58 -9.47 -0.22
CA ILE A 61 -4.72 -8.00 -0.25
C ILE A 61 -4.03 -7.34 -1.43
N LEU A 62 -3.16 -8.03 -2.17
CA LEU A 62 -2.52 -7.49 -3.37
C LEU A 62 -3.56 -7.22 -4.46
N VAL A 63 -3.43 -6.09 -5.13
CA VAL A 63 -4.19 -5.77 -6.35
C VAL A 63 -3.52 -6.38 -7.57
N LEU A 64 -2.19 -6.31 -7.62
CA LEU A 64 -1.41 -6.99 -8.66
C LEU A 64 -1.57 -8.50 -8.55
N LYS A 65 -1.83 -9.15 -9.67
CA LYS A 65 -1.98 -10.60 -9.77
C LYS A 65 -1.13 -11.14 -10.92
N GLU A 66 -0.72 -12.38 -10.80
CA GLU A 66 -0.06 -13.10 -11.91
C GLU A 66 -0.98 -13.14 -13.13
N ASN A 67 -0.40 -13.06 -14.31
CA ASN A 67 -1.07 -12.94 -15.60
C ASN A 67 -1.87 -11.65 -15.81
N ALA A 68 -1.77 -10.66 -14.92
CA ALA A 68 -2.28 -9.31 -15.11
C ALA A 68 -1.20 -8.38 -15.66
N LEU A 69 -1.61 -7.23 -16.21
CA LEU A 69 -0.68 -6.19 -16.64
C LEU A 69 0.01 -5.54 -15.43
N PHE A 70 1.31 -5.36 -15.54
CA PHE A 70 2.10 -4.66 -14.54
C PHE A 70 1.78 -3.16 -14.55
N SER A 71 1.65 -2.58 -13.38
CA SER A 71 1.53 -1.14 -13.18
C SER A 71 2.37 -0.72 -11.98
N GLU A 72 3.28 0.22 -12.19
CA GLU A 72 4.10 0.77 -11.12
C GLU A 72 3.27 1.50 -10.06
N ILE A 73 2.17 2.14 -10.48
CA ILE A 73 1.21 2.79 -9.58
C ILE A 73 0.56 1.76 -8.65
N LEU A 74 0.12 0.64 -9.20
CA LEU A 74 -0.48 -0.44 -8.42
C LEU A 74 0.55 -1.13 -7.52
N LEU A 75 1.79 -1.27 -7.97
CA LEU A 75 2.87 -1.82 -7.15
C LEU A 75 3.12 -0.97 -5.90
N ASN A 76 3.23 0.34 -6.06
CA ASN A 76 3.39 1.26 -4.93
C ASN A 76 2.17 1.21 -3.98
N SER A 77 0.96 1.14 -4.53
CA SER A 77 -0.26 0.95 -3.72
C SER A 77 -0.24 -0.38 -2.97
N ASP A 78 0.26 -1.45 -3.56
CA ASP A 78 0.37 -2.76 -2.90
C ASP A 78 1.41 -2.75 -1.78
N VAL A 79 2.54 -2.06 -1.94
CA VAL A 79 3.52 -1.85 -0.86
C VAL A 79 2.86 -1.14 0.33
N GLU A 80 2.09 -0.09 0.10
CA GLU A 80 1.36 0.61 1.15
C GLU A 80 0.31 -0.29 1.82
N ARG A 81 -0.43 -1.10 1.03
CA ARG A 81 -1.40 -2.08 1.56
C ARG A 81 -0.74 -3.10 2.48
N ILE A 82 0.40 -3.66 2.05
CA ILE A 82 1.17 -4.60 2.86
C ILE A 82 1.62 -3.92 4.16
N SER A 83 2.16 -2.70 4.08
CA SER A 83 2.63 -1.95 5.25
C SER A 83 1.50 -1.69 6.26
N ASN A 84 0.36 -1.20 5.78
CA ASN A 84 -0.82 -0.94 6.61
C ASN A 84 -1.37 -2.23 7.22
N PHE A 85 -1.42 -3.31 6.44
CA PHE A 85 -1.85 -4.62 6.90
C PHE A 85 -0.92 -5.16 8.01
N LEU A 86 0.39 -5.13 7.81
CA LEU A 86 1.37 -5.58 8.80
C LEU A 86 1.32 -4.73 10.08
N THR A 87 1.15 -3.41 9.95
CA THR A 87 0.94 -2.51 11.07
C THR A 87 -0.31 -2.90 11.86
N SER A 88 -1.42 -3.20 11.19
CA SER A 88 -2.67 -3.65 11.83
C SER A 88 -2.51 -4.99 12.58
N ARG A 89 -1.53 -5.80 12.20
CA ARG A 89 -1.17 -7.07 12.85
C ARG A 89 -0.13 -6.92 13.98
N GLY A 90 0.33 -5.68 14.25
CA GLY A 90 1.29 -5.36 15.30
C GLY A 90 2.75 -5.34 14.83
N TYR A 91 3.03 -5.41 13.53
CA TYR A 91 4.38 -5.33 12.97
C TYR A 91 4.71 -3.89 12.56
N PHE A 92 4.79 -2.96 13.51
CA PHE A 92 4.98 -1.52 13.26
C PHE A 92 6.31 -1.13 12.62
N LYS A 93 7.34 -1.96 12.74
CA LYS A 93 8.68 -1.70 12.20
C LYS A 93 9.02 -2.64 11.04
N SER A 94 8.02 -3.19 10.37
CA SER A 94 8.27 -3.98 9.16
C SER A 94 8.88 -3.11 8.07
N ASN A 95 9.84 -3.68 7.34
CA ASN A 95 10.42 -3.10 6.13
C ASN A 95 9.99 -3.94 4.94
N ILE A 96 9.55 -3.28 3.87
CA ILE A 96 9.11 -3.92 2.63
C ILE A 96 9.94 -3.33 1.51
N GLU A 97 10.76 -4.18 0.92
CA GLU A 97 11.54 -3.88 -0.27
C GLU A 97 10.97 -4.66 -1.45
N TYR A 98 11.07 -4.11 -2.63
CA TYR A 98 10.65 -4.83 -3.83
C TYR A 98 11.66 -4.70 -4.94
N GLN A 99 11.66 -5.69 -5.83
CA GLN A 99 12.45 -5.72 -7.04
C GLN A 99 11.57 -6.19 -8.19
N VAL A 100 11.63 -5.50 -9.33
CA VAL A 100 10.97 -5.90 -10.57
C VAL A 100 12.04 -6.37 -11.53
N VAL A 101 11.99 -7.63 -11.89
CA VAL A 101 12.93 -8.27 -12.83
C VAL A 101 12.21 -8.57 -14.14
N LYS A 102 12.85 -8.27 -15.26
CA LYS A 102 12.32 -8.51 -16.61
C LYS A 102 13.04 -9.71 -17.24
N PRO A 103 12.55 -10.93 -17.05
CA PRO A 103 13.16 -12.12 -17.64
C PRO A 103 12.97 -12.16 -19.15
N LYS A 104 11.91 -11.56 -19.69
CA LYS A 104 11.58 -11.44 -21.12
C LYS A 104 11.00 -10.06 -21.42
N LEU A 105 10.95 -9.70 -22.71
CA LEU A 105 10.57 -8.35 -23.15
C LEU A 105 9.15 -7.93 -22.67
N GLU A 106 8.22 -8.89 -22.62
CA GLU A 106 6.79 -8.66 -22.33
C GLU A 106 6.35 -9.19 -20.97
N LYS A 107 7.30 -9.64 -20.13
CA LYS A 107 7.02 -10.24 -18.83
C LYS A 107 7.88 -9.66 -17.73
N VAL A 108 7.31 -9.57 -16.53
CA VAL A 108 8.01 -9.15 -15.31
C VAL A 108 7.73 -10.13 -14.17
N ASN A 109 8.74 -10.32 -13.33
CA ASN A 109 8.60 -10.96 -12.02
C ASN A 109 8.72 -9.89 -10.95
N ILE A 110 7.87 -9.96 -9.93
CA ILE A 110 7.88 -9.06 -8.78
C ILE A 110 8.34 -9.85 -7.57
N PHE A 111 9.35 -9.34 -6.89
CA PHE A 111 9.86 -9.91 -5.65
C PHE A 111 9.61 -8.91 -4.52
N PHE A 112 8.84 -9.30 -3.51
CA PHE A 112 8.71 -8.57 -2.26
C PHE A 112 9.56 -9.23 -1.21
N ASN A 113 10.48 -8.48 -0.61
CA ASN A 113 11.27 -8.90 0.54
C ASN A 113 10.74 -8.19 1.78
N ILE A 114 10.12 -8.94 2.68
CA ILE A 114 9.44 -8.42 3.86
C ILE A 114 10.22 -8.78 5.11
N ASN A 115 10.79 -7.77 5.76
CA ASN A 115 11.37 -7.93 7.09
C ASN A 115 10.32 -7.53 8.14
N LEU A 116 9.72 -8.51 8.81
CA LEU A 116 8.65 -8.28 9.79
C LEU A 116 9.13 -7.58 11.06
N ASN A 117 10.43 -7.73 11.41
CA ASN A 117 10.96 -7.30 12.69
C ASN A 117 10.16 -7.88 13.90
N LYS A 118 10.23 -7.24 15.05
CA LYS A 118 9.52 -7.69 16.25
C LYS A 118 8.04 -7.29 16.20
N LYS A 119 7.19 -8.24 16.59
CA LYS A 119 5.77 -7.95 16.80
C LYS A 119 5.58 -7.25 18.15
N PHE A 120 4.82 -6.17 18.15
CA PHE A 120 4.44 -5.43 19.35
C PHE A 120 3.01 -5.79 19.74
N SER A 121 2.77 -5.88 21.05
CA SER A 121 1.44 -6.02 21.63
C SER A 121 1.27 -5.06 22.80
N ILE A 122 0.08 -4.51 22.95
CA ILE A 122 -0.26 -3.66 24.10
C ILE A 122 -0.62 -4.59 25.26
N ASN A 123 0.25 -4.64 26.28
CA ASN A 123 -0.01 -5.44 27.47
C ASN A 123 -0.92 -4.74 28.46
N LYS A 124 -0.83 -3.40 28.57
CA LYS A 124 -1.58 -2.63 29.56
C LYS A 124 -1.73 -1.18 29.13
N ILE A 125 -2.91 -0.62 29.40
CA ILE A 125 -3.21 0.80 29.18
C ILE A 125 -3.44 1.44 30.56
N PHE A 126 -2.76 2.56 30.79
CA PHE A 126 -2.94 3.37 31.99
C PHE A 126 -3.55 4.72 31.59
N PHE A 127 -4.55 5.16 32.34
CA PHE A 127 -5.09 6.51 32.23
C PHE A 127 -4.52 7.36 33.37
N ILE A 128 -3.87 8.47 32.99
CA ILE A 128 -3.26 9.43 33.92
C ILE A 128 -4.07 10.71 33.83
N GLY A 129 -4.48 11.27 34.96
CA GLY A 129 -5.28 12.49 35.03
C GLY A 129 -6.34 12.43 36.13
N ASP A 130 -7.29 13.37 36.08
CA ASP A 130 -8.38 13.48 37.05
C ASP A 130 -9.32 12.28 36.93
N LYS A 131 -9.49 11.54 38.05
CA LYS A 131 -10.22 10.24 38.07
C LYS A 131 -11.75 10.40 38.07
N LYS A 132 -12.30 11.44 37.45
CA LYS A 132 -13.77 11.66 37.35
C LYS A 132 -14.47 10.55 36.55
N ILE A 133 -13.78 9.88 35.66
CA ILE A 133 -14.31 8.79 34.83
C ILE A 133 -13.54 7.50 35.16
N LYS A 134 -14.29 6.42 35.45
CA LYS A 134 -13.68 5.11 35.73
C LYS A 134 -12.86 4.61 34.50
N SER A 135 -11.66 4.10 34.79
CA SER A 135 -10.75 3.55 33.73
C SER A 135 -11.42 2.47 32.88
N SER A 136 -12.34 1.68 33.43
CA SER A 136 -13.11 0.69 32.67
C SER A 136 -14.00 1.31 31.60
N LYS A 137 -14.61 2.48 31.88
CA LYS A 137 -15.43 3.21 30.90
C LYS A 137 -14.56 3.84 29.82
N LEU A 138 -13.40 4.38 30.17
CA LEU A 138 -12.45 4.90 29.20
C LEU A 138 -11.90 3.76 28.30
N LEU A 139 -11.59 2.61 28.90
CA LEU A 139 -11.13 1.44 28.17
C LEU A 139 -12.18 0.94 27.16
N SER A 140 -13.46 0.90 27.56
CA SER A 140 -14.54 0.47 26.67
C SER A 140 -14.71 1.38 25.45
N VAL A 141 -14.49 2.69 25.60
CA VAL A 141 -14.53 3.65 24.48
C VAL A 141 -13.38 3.41 23.50
N ILE A 142 -12.17 3.15 24.01
CA ILE A 142 -10.99 2.90 23.18
C ILE A 142 -11.10 1.55 22.47
N THR A 143 -11.61 0.50 23.14
CA THR A 143 -11.69 -0.86 22.61
C THR A 143 -12.90 -1.09 21.71
N SER A 144 -13.91 -0.22 21.74
CA SER A 144 -15.10 -0.30 20.87
C SER A 144 -14.78 -0.03 19.39
N SER A 145 -13.59 0.50 19.07
CA SER A 145 -13.12 0.70 17.71
C SER A 145 -11.72 0.10 17.51
N PRO A 146 -11.61 -1.15 17.04
CA PRO A 146 -10.31 -1.82 16.82
C PRO A 146 -9.36 -1.04 15.90
N LYS A 147 -9.90 -0.24 14.98
CA LYS A 147 -9.12 0.64 14.09
C LYS A 147 -8.54 1.87 14.81
N SER A 148 -9.12 2.30 15.92
CA SER A 148 -8.72 3.52 16.62
C SER A 148 -7.40 3.38 17.37
N LEU A 149 -7.13 2.25 18.00
CA LEU A 149 -5.86 2.01 18.68
C LEU A 149 -4.68 1.95 17.70
N PHE A 150 -4.89 1.37 16.52
CA PHE A 150 -3.85 1.27 15.50
C PHE A 150 -3.57 2.61 14.81
N ASN A 151 -4.58 3.44 14.57
CA ASN A 151 -4.41 4.78 14.00
C ASN A 151 -3.68 5.74 14.95
N PHE A 152 -3.88 5.60 16.26
CA PHE A 152 -3.17 6.42 17.26
C PHE A 152 -1.66 6.18 17.25
N PHE A 153 -1.21 4.94 16.97
CA PHE A 153 0.20 4.59 16.87
C PHE A 153 0.83 4.78 15.48
N SER A 154 0.02 4.80 14.41
CA SER A 154 0.53 5.00 13.05
C SER A 154 0.82 6.45 12.70
N SER A 155 0.26 7.41 13.44
CA SER A 155 0.47 8.84 13.19
C SER A 155 1.70 9.43 13.91
N SER A 156 2.38 8.68 14.78
CA SER A 156 3.56 9.14 15.48
C SER A 156 4.81 8.42 15.00
N ASN A 157 5.57 9.06 14.12
CA ASN A 157 6.93 8.69 13.72
C ASN A 157 7.97 8.95 14.84
N SER A 158 7.63 8.69 16.11
CA SER A 158 8.58 8.70 17.24
C SER A 158 7.91 8.15 18.50
N PRO A 159 8.64 7.40 19.34
CA PRO A 159 8.22 7.13 20.70
C PRO A 159 8.52 8.37 21.57
N SER A 160 7.96 9.52 21.23
CA SER A 160 7.93 10.65 22.14
C SER A 160 6.71 10.48 23.04
N THR A 161 6.95 10.40 24.32
CA THR A 161 5.95 10.52 25.38
C THR A 161 5.23 11.87 25.18
N GLN A 162 4.16 11.90 24.39
CA GLN A 162 3.33 13.09 24.34
C GLN A 162 2.53 13.12 25.64
N ARG A 163 3.01 13.95 26.55
CA ARG A 163 2.23 14.42 27.69
C ARG A 163 1.18 15.35 27.12
N ILE A 164 -0.08 14.92 27.16
CA ILE A 164 -1.19 15.81 26.86
C ILE A 164 -1.48 16.53 28.18
N ASP A 165 -0.92 17.73 28.32
CA ASP A 165 -1.28 18.65 29.39
C ASP A 165 -2.57 19.37 28.94
N TYR A 166 -3.65 19.19 29.69
CA TYR A 166 -4.87 20.00 29.59
C TYR A 166 -4.74 21.16 30.56
N ASP A 167 -4.71 22.39 30.04
CA ASP A 167 -5.02 23.62 30.79
C ASP A 167 -6.52 23.70 31.12
#